data_812845edd9b664b3f77a9d019fb9852f
#
_entry.id   812845edd9b664b3f77a9d019fb9852f
#
_cell.length_a   1.000
_cell.length_b   1.000
_cell.length_c   1.000
_cell.angle_alpha   90.00
_cell.angle_beta   90.00
_cell.angle_gamma   90.00
#
_symmetry.space_group_name_H-M   'P 1'
#
loop_
_entity.id
_entity.type
_entity.pdbx_description
1 polymer ?
#
loop_
_entity_poly.entity_id
_entity_poly.type
_entity_poly.pdbx_seq_one_letter_code
_entity_poly.pdbx_strand_id
1 'polypeptide(L)'
;MEQPSFDLDGQVALVTGAGRGIGRDLVLALAAAGAKVAAGVRSPDDGETVVTEARDAGGDAAAITLDVTDRASIERAVEETVGLFGRLDILVNNAGLGTNHDALDATEEEWDELFAVNVRGLFFACQSAGRRMVEQRHGRIVNMASQAGLVGIPRHAAYSASKGAVIALTKVLALEWAPFGVTVNSVAPTFIRTPGTAERLDRPEFLADVLERLPAGRVGTTTDVAGAVIYLASPAASLVTGTVLVVDGGWTAR
;
A
#
# COMPACT_ATOMS: atom_id res chain seq x y z
N MET A 1 -30.81 -11.57 4.68
CA MET A 1 -29.77 -10.75 4.04
C MET A 1 -28.42 -11.28 4.54
N GLU A 2 -27.55 -11.58 3.63
CA GLU A 2 -26.17 -11.91 3.97
C GLU A 2 -25.46 -10.67 4.54
N GLN A 3 -24.75 -10.83 5.66
CA GLN A 3 -24.05 -9.69 6.26
C GLN A 3 -22.72 -9.44 5.54
N PRO A 4 -22.27 -8.17 5.39
CA PRO A 4 -20.98 -7.89 4.79
C PRO A 4 -19.86 -8.50 5.64
N SER A 5 -18.94 -9.23 5.00
CA SER A 5 -17.80 -9.84 5.67
C SER A 5 -16.52 -9.05 5.41
N PHE A 6 -15.78 -8.75 6.47
CA PHE A 6 -14.45 -8.18 6.46
C PHE A 6 -13.38 -9.25 6.75
N ASP A 7 -13.79 -10.48 6.88
CA ASP A 7 -12.95 -11.63 7.16
C ASP A 7 -12.08 -11.98 5.94
N LEU A 8 -10.81 -12.24 6.18
CA LEU A 8 -9.83 -12.62 5.16
C LEU A 8 -9.36 -14.08 5.32
N ASP A 9 -10.08 -14.88 6.11
CA ASP A 9 -9.72 -16.28 6.33
C ASP A 9 -9.61 -17.06 5.02
N GLY A 10 -8.55 -17.85 4.90
CA GLY A 10 -8.24 -18.61 3.69
C GLY A 10 -7.66 -17.79 2.52
N GLN A 11 -7.52 -16.46 2.64
CA GLN A 11 -6.90 -15.59 1.63
C GLN A 11 -5.39 -15.44 1.86
N VAL A 12 -4.66 -15.21 0.78
CA VAL A 12 -3.20 -14.99 0.79
C VAL A 12 -2.89 -13.59 0.32
N ALA A 13 -2.14 -12.85 1.13
CA ALA A 13 -1.73 -11.47 0.85
C ALA A 13 -0.22 -11.35 0.62
N LEU A 14 0.19 -10.54 -0.36
CA LEU A 14 1.56 -10.06 -0.51
C LEU A 14 1.59 -8.55 -0.23
N VAL A 15 2.40 -8.11 0.73
CA VAL A 15 2.59 -6.69 1.08
C VAL A 15 3.99 -6.25 0.70
N THR A 16 4.14 -5.26 -0.18
CA THR A 16 5.46 -4.72 -0.55
C THR A 16 5.93 -3.67 0.45
N GLY A 17 7.23 -3.61 0.75
CA GLY A 17 7.78 -2.66 1.72
C GLY A 17 7.30 -2.91 3.14
N ALA A 18 7.24 -4.18 3.53
CA ALA A 18 6.61 -4.67 4.75
C ALA A 18 7.45 -4.49 6.04
N GLY A 19 8.73 -4.12 5.95
CA GLY A 19 9.66 -4.17 7.10
C GLY A 19 9.43 -3.10 8.17
N ARG A 20 8.71 -2.01 7.89
CA ARG A 20 8.49 -0.90 8.85
C ARG A 20 7.27 -0.06 8.50
N GLY A 21 6.88 0.80 9.45
CA GLY A 21 5.84 1.81 9.27
C GLY A 21 4.50 1.21 8.84
N ILE A 22 3.85 1.81 7.83
CA ILE A 22 2.54 1.35 7.35
C ILE A 22 2.61 -0.11 6.89
N GLY A 23 3.64 -0.49 6.12
CA GLY A 23 3.75 -1.85 5.57
C GLY A 23 3.83 -2.93 6.64
N ARG A 24 4.64 -2.71 7.70
CA ARG A 24 4.70 -3.61 8.86
C ARG A 24 3.33 -3.77 9.51
N ASP A 25 2.68 -2.67 9.81
CA ASP A 25 1.39 -2.70 10.52
C ASP A 25 0.26 -3.27 9.63
N LEU A 26 0.39 -3.15 8.29
CA LEU A 26 -0.51 -3.84 7.35
C LEU A 26 -0.32 -5.37 7.38
N VAL A 27 0.91 -5.87 7.50
CA VAL A 27 1.15 -7.32 7.68
C VAL A 27 0.44 -7.82 8.93
N LEU A 28 0.63 -7.13 10.07
CA LEU A 28 -0.01 -7.51 11.34
C LEU A 28 -1.54 -7.45 11.25
N ALA A 29 -2.07 -6.40 10.65
CA ALA A 29 -3.52 -6.19 10.54
C ALA A 29 -4.20 -7.21 9.60
N LEU A 30 -3.58 -7.52 8.45
CA LEU A 30 -4.09 -8.52 7.52
C LEU A 30 -4.02 -9.94 8.11
N ALA A 31 -2.93 -10.27 8.82
CA ALA A 31 -2.80 -11.53 9.52
C ALA A 31 -3.84 -11.67 10.64
N ALA A 32 -4.08 -10.61 11.41
CA ALA A 32 -5.13 -10.58 12.45
C ALA A 32 -6.55 -10.69 11.86
N ALA A 33 -6.75 -10.28 10.60
CA ALA A 33 -8.01 -10.43 9.87
C ALA A 33 -8.16 -11.83 9.21
N GLY A 34 -7.22 -12.76 9.42
CA GLY A 34 -7.28 -14.16 8.97
C GLY A 34 -6.48 -14.47 7.71
N ALA A 35 -5.85 -13.47 7.06
CA ALA A 35 -5.05 -13.74 5.87
C ALA A 35 -3.70 -14.41 6.22
N LYS A 36 -3.20 -15.27 5.33
CA LYS A 36 -1.79 -15.65 5.30
C LYS A 36 -1.00 -14.56 4.57
N VAL A 37 0.07 -14.06 5.17
CA VAL A 37 0.73 -12.85 4.67
C VAL A 37 2.19 -13.10 4.29
N ALA A 38 2.51 -12.84 3.04
CA ALA A 38 3.88 -12.71 2.55
C ALA A 38 4.36 -11.25 2.78
N ALA A 39 5.30 -11.08 3.69
CA ALA A 39 5.93 -9.79 3.98
C ALA A 39 7.10 -9.54 3.03
N GLY A 40 6.87 -8.77 1.97
CA GLY A 40 7.88 -8.43 0.96
C GLY A 40 8.84 -7.35 1.47
N VAL A 41 10.10 -7.73 1.70
CA VAL A 41 11.15 -6.88 2.28
C VAL A 41 12.45 -6.97 1.47
N ARG A 42 13.28 -5.92 1.51
CA ARG A 42 14.60 -5.95 0.84
C ARG A 42 15.63 -6.73 1.63
N SER A 43 15.58 -6.62 2.96
CA SER A 43 16.45 -7.34 3.88
C SER A 43 15.67 -8.43 4.62
N PRO A 44 16.15 -9.69 4.65
CA PRO A 44 15.54 -10.76 5.44
C PRO A 44 15.35 -10.39 6.92
N ASP A 45 16.32 -9.72 7.53
CA ASP A 45 16.29 -9.34 8.95
C ASP A 45 15.08 -8.44 9.28
N ASP A 46 14.75 -7.48 8.38
CA ASP A 46 13.55 -6.63 8.53
C ASP A 46 12.26 -7.48 8.49
N GLY A 47 12.28 -8.55 7.70
CA GLY A 47 11.14 -9.46 7.55
C GLY A 47 10.94 -10.38 8.74
N GLU A 48 12.02 -10.92 9.32
CA GLU A 48 11.94 -11.86 10.45
C GLU A 48 11.26 -11.22 11.67
N THR A 49 11.58 -9.97 11.97
CA THR A 49 10.93 -9.23 13.08
C THR A 49 9.41 -9.15 12.90
N VAL A 50 8.97 -8.71 11.72
CA VAL A 50 7.54 -8.55 11.43
C VAL A 50 6.80 -9.88 11.42
N VAL A 51 7.42 -10.93 10.87
CA VAL A 51 6.86 -12.29 10.83
C VAL A 51 6.72 -12.87 12.24
N THR A 52 7.75 -12.68 13.08
CA THR A 52 7.70 -13.12 14.48
C THR A 52 6.55 -12.46 15.22
N GLU A 53 6.42 -11.14 15.12
CA GLU A 53 5.32 -10.40 15.75
C GLU A 53 3.95 -10.85 15.25
N ALA A 54 3.80 -11.11 13.93
CA ALA A 54 2.54 -11.61 13.38
C ALA A 54 2.18 -13.00 13.93
N ARG A 55 3.17 -13.90 14.03
CA ARG A 55 2.98 -15.25 14.57
C ARG A 55 2.70 -15.27 16.07
N ASP A 56 3.38 -14.42 16.84
CA ASP A 56 3.14 -14.27 18.28
C ASP A 56 1.73 -13.76 18.57
N ALA A 57 1.16 -12.98 17.64
CA ALA A 57 -0.24 -12.55 17.67
C ALA A 57 -1.24 -13.61 17.14
N GLY A 58 -0.77 -14.80 16.77
CA GLY A 58 -1.60 -15.91 16.26
C GLY A 58 -1.88 -15.88 14.76
N GLY A 59 -1.23 -15.00 13.99
CA GLY A 59 -1.35 -14.93 12.54
C GLY A 59 -0.39 -15.88 11.79
N ASP A 60 -0.58 -16.01 10.48
CA ASP A 60 0.30 -16.80 9.59
C ASP A 60 1.02 -15.82 8.64
N ALA A 61 2.35 -15.73 8.76
CA ALA A 61 3.16 -14.86 7.93
C ALA A 61 4.51 -15.47 7.57
N ALA A 62 5.06 -15.07 6.41
CA ALA A 62 6.40 -15.42 5.96
C ALA A 62 7.11 -14.20 5.35
N ALA A 63 8.40 -14.07 5.58
CA ALA A 63 9.22 -13.04 4.94
C ALA A 63 9.64 -13.51 3.54
N ILE A 64 9.54 -12.60 2.57
CA ILE A 64 9.95 -12.82 1.18
C ILE A 64 10.86 -11.68 0.74
N THR A 65 11.99 -12.03 0.12
CA THR A 65 12.88 -11.01 -0.44
C THR A 65 12.25 -10.34 -1.66
N LEU A 66 12.04 -9.03 -1.57
CA LEU A 66 11.40 -8.25 -2.62
C LEU A 66 12.00 -6.85 -2.73
N ASP A 67 12.69 -6.62 -3.84
CA ASP A 67 13.04 -5.28 -4.31
C ASP A 67 12.12 -4.90 -5.46
N VAL A 68 11.28 -3.89 -5.25
CA VAL A 68 10.31 -3.43 -6.26
C VAL A 68 10.97 -2.71 -7.44
N THR A 69 12.25 -2.35 -7.36
CA THR A 69 13.01 -1.77 -8.47
C THR A 69 13.56 -2.82 -9.43
N ASP A 70 13.64 -4.09 -8.98
CA ASP A 70 14.05 -5.25 -9.79
C ASP A 70 12.84 -6.09 -10.21
N ARG A 71 12.55 -6.07 -11.51
CA ARG A 71 11.43 -6.84 -12.07
C ARG A 71 11.54 -8.35 -11.79
N ALA A 72 12.74 -8.91 -11.88
CA ALA A 72 12.93 -10.34 -11.60
C ALA A 72 12.69 -10.67 -10.11
N SER A 73 13.04 -9.75 -9.20
CA SER A 73 12.71 -9.87 -7.78
C SER A 73 11.20 -9.87 -7.54
N ILE A 74 10.46 -9.00 -8.23
CA ILE A 74 8.98 -8.97 -8.16
C ILE A 74 8.37 -10.30 -8.62
N GLU A 75 8.80 -10.79 -9.77
CA GLU A 75 8.30 -12.05 -10.35
C GLU A 75 8.59 -13.22 -9.40
N ARG A 76 9.81 -13.33 -8.88
CA ARG A 76 10.18 -14.35 -7.87
C ARG A 76 9.33 -14.26 -6.60
N ALA A 77 9.10 -13.06 -6.07
CA ALA A 77 8.32 -12.88 -4.83
C ALA A 77 6.86 -13.34 -5.01
N VAL A 78 6.25 -13.08 -6.16
CA VAL A 78 4.91 -13.58 -6.48
C VAL A 78 4.90 -15.10 -6.57
N GLU A 79 5.86 -15.70 -7.28
CA GLU A 79 5.97 -17.16 -7.40
C GLU A 79 6.23 -17.82 -6.04
N GLU A 80 7.10 -17.26 -5.21
CA GLU A 80 7.41 -17.74 -3.88
C GLU A 80 6.18 -17.67 -2.97
N THR A 81 5.40 -16.57 -3.03
CA THR A 81 4.13 -16.45 -2.29
C THR A 81 3.17 -17.57 -2.68
N VAL A 82 3.00 -17.81 -3.99
CA VAL A 82 2.14 -18.89 -4.48
C VAL A 82 2.69 -20.26 -4.10
N GLY A 83 4.00 -20.45 -4.15
CA GLY A 83 4.66 -21.70 -3.74
C GLY A 83 4.47 -22.04 -2.25
N LEU A 84 4.53 -21.03 -1.37
CA LEU A 84 4.36 -21.19 0.07
C LEU A 84 2.90 -21.41 0.49
N PHE A 85 1.97 -20.67 -0.09
CA PHE A 85 0.59 -20.63 0.38
C PHE A 85 -0.45 -21.17 -0.62
N GLY A 86 -0.03 -21.56 -1.83
CA GLY A 86 -0.86 -22.20 -2.85
C GLY A 86 -1.63 -21.22 -3.76
N ARG A 87 -1.71 -19.92 -3.42
CA ARG A 87 -2.47 -18.90 -4.14
C ARG A 87 -1.96 -17.50 -3.83
N LEU A 88 -2.47 -16.49 -4.55
CA LEU A 88 -2.29 -15.08 -4.22
C LEU A 88 -3.61 -14.34 -4.47
N ASP A 89 -4.23 -13.85 -3.41
CA ASP A 89 -5.55 -13.19 -3.45
C ASP A 89 -5.48 -11.70 -3.28
N ILE A 90 -4.53 -11.22 -2.50
CA ILE A 90 -4.41 -9.81 -2.12
C ILE A 90 -2.99 -9.34 -2.42
N LEU A 91 -2.88 -8.25 -3.19
CA LEU A 91 -1.63 -7.51 -3.34
C LEU A 91 -1.79 -6.13 -2.70
N VAL A 92 -0.92 -5.78 -1.74
CA VAL A 92 -0.83 -4.43 -1.22
C VAL A 92 0.49 -3.80 -1.66
N ASN A 93 0.41 -2.88 -2.62
CA ASN A 93 1.55 -2.10 -3.09
C ASN A 93 1.79 -0.93 -2.14
N ASN A 94 2.54 -1.20 -1.06
CA ASN A 94 2.86 -0.20 -0.04
C ASN A 94 4.27 0.38 -0.19
N ALA A 95 5.22 -0.31 -0.79
CA ALA A 95 6.57 0.21 -1.01
C ALA A 95 6.52 1.59 -1.68
N GLY A 96 7.24 2.55 -1.12
CA GLY A 96 7.23 3.91 -1.63
C GLY A 96 8.29 4.79 -0.99
N LEU A 97 8.72 5.79 -1.75
CA LEU A 97 9.60 6.87 -1.34
C LEU A 97 8.83 8.19 -1.34
N GLY A 98 9.27 9.13 -0.52
CA GLY A 98 8.77 10.51 -0.49
C GLY A 98 9.93 11.49 -0.61
N THR A 99 9.70 12.62 -1.28
CA THR A 99 10.62 13.75 -1.36
C THR A 99 9.97 15.00 -0.78
N ASN A 100 10.77 15.92 -0.25
CA ASN A 100 10.27 17.15 0.36
C ASN A 100 11.28 18.30 0.17
N HIS A 101 11.34 18.84 -1.03
CA HIS A 101 12.14 20.01 -1.40
C HIS A 101 11.42 20.82 -2.47
N ASP A 102 11.87 22.05 -2.72
CA ASP A 102 11.27 22.89 -3.73
C ASP A 102 11.47 22.29 -5.13
N ALA A 103 10.53 22.53 -6.03
CA ALA A 103 10.56 21.92 -7.37
C ALA A 103 11.79 22.34 -8.21
N LEU A 104 12.35 23.51 -7.91
CA LEU A 104 13.58 24.00 -8.57
C LEU A 104 14.85 23.27 -8.12
N ASP A 105 14.81 22.61 -6.97
CA ASP A 105 15.94 21.87 -6.38
C ASP A 105 15.85 20.36 -6.66
N ALA A 106 14.79 19.89 -7.34
CA ALA A 106 14.63 18.47 -7.68
C ALA A 106 15.71 18.04 -8.69
N THR A 107 16.40 16.95 -8.41
CA THR A 107 17.37 16.36 -9.32
C THR A 107 16.76 15.26 -10.19
N GLU A 108 17.40 14.95 -11.31
CA GLU A 108 16.97 13.86 -12.21
C GLU A 108 17.09 12.51 -11.49
N GLU A 109 18.14 12.31 -10.69
CA GLU A 109 18.39 11.09 -9.95
C GLU A 109 17.30 10.82 -8.90
N GLU A 110 16.89 11.86 -8.15
CA GLU A 110 15.80 11.76 -7.17
C GLU A 110 14.46 11.47 -7.86
N TRP A 111 14.21 12.10 -9.00
CA TRP A 111 13.04 11.82 -9.82
C TRP A 111 13.00 10.38 -10.28
N ASP A 112 14.09 9.88 -10.87
CA ASP A 112 14.19 8.55 -11.42
C ASP A 112 14.06 7.47 -10.32
N GLU A 113 14.72 7.63 -9.17
CA GLU A 113 14.62 6.73 -8.03
C GLU A 113 13.17 6.67 -7.51
N LEU A 114 12.55 7.82 -7.35
CA LEU A 114 11.17 7.93 -6.85
C LEU A 114 10.18 7.26 -7.80
N PHE A 115 10.30 7.50 -9.11
CA PHE A 115 9.43 6.87 -10.11
C PHE A 115 9.74 5.39 -10.30
N ALA A 116 11.00 4.96 -10.16
CA ALA A 116 11.35 3.54 -10.19
C ALA A 116 10.64 2.76 -9.08
N VAL A 117 10.56 3.31 -7.87
CA VAL A 117 9.88 2.66 -6.74
C VAL A 117 8.35 2.85 -6.81
N ASN A 118 7.90 4.11 -6.85
CA ASN A 118 6.48 4.44 -6.63
C ASN A 118 5.57 4.09 -7.82
N VAL A 119 6.10 4.09 -9.04
CA VAL A 119 5.30 3.93 -10.28
C VAL A 119 5.68 2.66 -11.01
N ARG A 120 6.96 2.55 -11.45
CA ARG A 120 7.42 1.41 -12.24
C ARG A 120 7.34 0.11 -11.45
N GLY A 121 7.84 0.09 -10.22
CA GLY A 121 7.80 -1.08 -9.33
C GLY A 121 6.38 -1.51 -9.01
N LEU A 122 5.52 -0.56 -8.62
CA LEU A 122 4.10 -0.81 -8.38
C LEU A 122 3.40 -1.40 -9.62
N PHE A 123 3.65 -0.85 -10.81
CA PHE A 123 3.04 -1.37 -12.04
C PHE A 123 3.44 -2.81 -12.33
N PHE A 124 4.73 -3.16 -12.20
CA PHE A 124 5.19 -4.53 -12.45
C PHE A 124 4.73 -5.50 -11.35
N ALA A 125 4.59 -5.05 -10.10
CA ALA A 125 3.97 -5.86 -9.05
C ALA A 125 2.49 -6.13 -9.36
N CYS A 126 1.72 -5.11 -9.77
CA CYS A 126 0.35 -5.28 -10.26
C CYS A 126 0.30 -6.26 -11.44
N GLN A 127 1.21 -6.13 -12.42
CA GLN A 127 1.22 -7.00 -13.60
C GLN A 127 1.52 -8.46 -13.23
N SER A 128 2.51 -8.70 -12.37
CA SER A 128 2.90 -10.07 -11.95
C SER A 128 1.78 -10.73 -11.14
N ALA A 129 1.26 -10.07 -10.11
CA ALA A 129 0.14 -10.57 -9.33
C ALA A 129 -1.14 -10.69 -10.16
N GLY A 130 -1.42 -9.69 -11.01
CA GLY A 130 -2.60 -9.65 -11.87
C GLY A 130 -2.70 -10.85 -12.80
N ARG A 131 -1.59 -11.36 -13.36
CA ARG A 131 -1.58 -12.59 -14.15
C ARG A 131 -2.15 -13.77 -13.38
N ARG A 132 -1.71 -13.97 -12.12
CA ARG A 132 -2.21 -15.04 -11.25
C ARG A 132 -3.68 -14.83 -10.88
N MET A 133 -4.04 -13.61 -10.52
CA MET A 133 -5.42 -13.26 -10.11
C MET A 133 -6.43 -13.40 -11.25
N VAL A 134 -6.05 -13.02 -12.47
CA VAL A 134 -6.90 -13.20 -13.68
C VAL A 134 -7.12 -14.69 -13.97
N GLU A 135 -6.07 -15.52 -13.90
CA GLU A 135 -6.18 -16.98 -14.04
C GLU A 135 -7.06 -17.58 -12.94
N GLN A 136 -6.92 -17.13 -11.69
CA GLN A 136 -7.75 -17.55 -10.55
C GLN A 136 -9.20 -17.04 -10.64
N ARG A 137 -9.48 -16.03 -11.48
CA ARG A 137 -10.74 -15.27 -11.54
C ARG A 137 -11.13 -14.67 -10.18
N HIS A 138 -10.15 -14.30 -9.40
CA HIS A 138 -10.28 -13.66 -8.10
C HIS A 138 -9.01 -12.89 -7.75
N GLY A 139 -9.17 -11.68 -7.23
CA GLY A 139 -8.05 -10.88 -6.74
C GLY A 139 -8.47 -9.54 -6.19
N ARG A 140 -7.64 -9.00 -5.29
CA ARG A 140 -7.80 -7.70 -4.65
C ARG A 140 -6.46 -6.98 -4.69
N ILE A 141 -6.37 -5.88 -5.40
CA ILE A 141 -5.15 -5.06 -5.45
C ILE A 141 -5.43 -3.74 -4.77
N VAL A 142 -4.62 -3.40 -3.78
CA VAL A 142 -4.68 -2.14 -3.04
C VAL A 142 -3.37 -1.38 -3.22
N ASN A 143 -3.43 -0.25 -3.92
CA ASN A 143 -2.28 0.60 -4.21
C ASN A 143 -2.21 1.75 -3.20
N MET A 144 -1.05 1.95 -2.55
CA MET A 144 -0.84 3.08 -1.65
C MET A 144 -0.56 4.34 -2.47
N ALA A 145 -1.60 5.13 -2.69
CA ALA A 145 -1.52 6.49 -3.23
C ALA A 145 -1.15 7.49 -2.11
N SER A 146 -1.66 8.69 -2.19
CA SER A 146 -1.55 9.75 -1.17
C SER A 146 -2.57 10.84 -1.50
N GLN A 147 -2.98 11.61 -0.50
CA GLN A 147 -3.68 12.88 -0.73
C GLN A 147 -2.90 13.81 -1.68
N ALA A 148 -1.56 13.73 -1.67
CA ALA A 148 -0.69 14.48 -2.56
C ALA A 148 -0.87 14.13 -4.06
N GLY A 149 -1.47 13.00 -4.38
CA GLY A 149 -1.88 12.65 -5.73
C GLY A 149 -3.23 13.23 -6.15
N LEU A 150 -3.98 13.84 -5.22
CA LEU A 150 -5.30 14.44 -5.44
C LEU A 150 -5.26 15.96 -5.40
N VAL A 151 -4.41 16.53 -4.53
CA VAL A 151 -4.28 17.99 -4.34
C VAL A 151 -2.82 18.39 -4.32
N GLY A 152 -2.53 19.64 -4.68
CA GLY A 152 -1.17 20.20 -4.63
C GLY A 152 -0.71 20.39 -3.19
N ILE A 153 0.49 19.88 -2.88
CA ILE A 153 1.17 20.11 -1.61
C ILE A 153 2.54 20.73 -1.94
N PRO A 154 2.84 21.94 -1.44
CA PRO A 154 4.15 22.56 -1.66
C PRO A 154 5.29 21.62 -1.28
N ARG A 155 6.38 21.70 -2.04
CA ARG A 155 7.61 20.91 -1.84
C ARG A 155 7.48 19.41 -2.09
N HIS A 156 6.40 18.97 -2.80
CA HIS A 156 6.15 17.56 -3.10
C HIS A 156 5.91 17.32 -4.60
N ALA A 157 6.51 18.10 -5.51
CA ALA A 157 6.20 18.05 -6.93
C ALA A 157 6.37 16.66 -7.53
N ALA A 158 7.55 16.06 -7.42
CA ALA A 158 7.83 14.71 -7.94
C ALA A 158 6.98 13.64 -7.24
N TYR A 159 6.85 13.72 -5.91
CA TYR A 159 6.02 12.81 -5.13
C TYR A 159 4.56 12.86 -5.53
N SER A 160 3.98 14.07 -5.66
CA SER A 160 2.59 14.27 -6.10
C SER A 160 2.36 13.71 -7.50
N ALA A 161 3.30 13.93 -8.43
CA ALA A 161 3.24 13.37 -9.77
C ALA A 161 3.22 11.83 -9.73
N SER A 162 4.10 11.20 -8.93
CA SER A 162 4.14 9.75 -8.77
C SER A 162 2.85 9.18 -8.20
N LYS A 163 2.25 9.85 -7.20
CA LYS A 163 1.00 9.40 -6.57
C LYS A 163 -0.23 9.65 -7.45
N GLY A 164 -0.20 10.70 -8.27
CA GLY A 164 -1.17 10.90 -9.35
C GLY A 164 -1.11 9.79 -10.41
N ALA A 165 0.10 9.36 -10.79
CA ALA A 165 0.29 8.22 -11.69
C ALA A 165 -0.28 6.91 -11.10
N VAL A 166 -0.09 6.64 -9.81
CA VAL A 166 -0.68 5.48 -9.11
C VAL A 166 -2.21 5.50 -9.20
N ILE A 167 -2.83 6.67 -8.99
CA ILE A 167 -4.29 6.83 -9.10
C ILE A 167 -4.78 6.53 -10.53
N ALA A 168 -4.08 7.04 -11.53
CA ALA A 168 -4.42 6.79 -12.94
C ALA A 168 -4.28 5.30 -13.31
N LEU A 169 -3.16 4.66 -12.94
CA LEU A 169 -2.93 3.22 -13.12
C LEU A 169 -4.02 2.38 -12.47
N THR A 170 -4.40 2.70 -11.23
CA THR A 170 -5.45 2.01 -10.49
C THR A 170 -6.75 1.95 -11.30
N LYS A 171 -7.16 3.06 -11.91
CA LYS A 171 -8.40 3.14 -12.70
C LYS A 171 -8.33 2.29 -13.96
N VAL A 172 -7.21 2.32 -14.68
CA VAL A 172 -7.04 1.54 -15.93
C VAL A 172 -7.05 0.04 -15.61
N LEU A 173 -6.24 -0.40 -14.63
CA LEU A 173 -6.17 -1.81 -14.25
C LEU A 173 -7.51 -2.34 -13.71
N ALA A 174 -8.27 -1.50 -13.00
CA ALA A 174 -9.62 -1.84 -12.56
C ALA A 174 -10.56 -2.17 -13.73
N LEU A 175 -10.54 -1.34 -14.79
CA LEU A 175 -11.36 -1.56 -15.97
C LEU A 175 -10.96 -2.82 -16.75
N GLU A 176 -9.65 -3.06 -16.89
CA GLU A 176 -9.13 -4.21 -17.62
C GLU A 176 -9.38 -5.55 -16.91
N TRP A 177 -9.34 -5.57 -15.58
CA TRP A 177 -9.36 -6.83 -14.82
C TRP A 177 -10.67 -7.12 -14.09
N ALA A 178 -11.60 -6.17 -13.99
CA ALA A 178 -12.93 -6.41 -13.43
C ALA A 178 -13.69 -7.58 -14.10
N PRO A 179 -13.66 -7.80 -15.43
CA PRO A 179 -14.30 -8.95 -16.06
C PRO A 179 -13.78 -10.31 -15.58
N PHE A 180 -12.61 -10.33 -14.96
CA PHE A 180 -11.97 -11.53 -14.41
C PHE A 180 -12.16 -11.66 -12.88
N GLY A 181 -13.00 -10.83 -12.25
CA GLY A 181 -13.26 -10.88 -10.81
C GLY A 181 -12.15 -10.25 -9.95
N VAL A 182 -11.25 -9.46 -10.57
CA VAL A 182 -10.18 -8.75 -9.87
C VAL A 182 -10.58 -7.30 -9.65
N THR A 183 -10.51 -6.83 -8.40
CA THR A 183 -10.68 -5.40 -8.09
C THR A 183 -9.33 -4.73 -7.89
N VAL A 184 -9.19 -3.50 -8.38
CA VAL A 184 -8.00 -2.68 -8.19
C VAL A 184 -8.41 -1.33 -7.64
N ASN A 185 -7.94 -1.01 -6.43
CA ASN A 185 -8.29 0.22 -5.74
C ASN A 185 -7.03 0.91 -5.18
N SER A 186 -7.16 2.15 -4.79
CA SER A 186 -6.11 2.85 -4.06
C SER A 186 -6.59 3.42 -2.74
N VAL A 187 -5.69 3.48 -1.77
CA VAL A 187 -5.86 4.21 -0.52
C VAL A 187 -5.00 5.46 -0.59
N ALA A 188 -5.55 6.61 -0.24
CA ALA A 188 -4.86 7.90 -0.26
C ALA A 188 -4.78 8.49 1.17
N PRO A 189 -3.75 8.12 1.96
CA PRO A 189 -3.56 8.67 3.29
C PRO A 189 -3.06 10.11 3.26
N THR A 190 -3.31 10.83 4.35
CA THR A 190 -2.63 12.07 4.74
C THR A 190 -1.34 11.78 5.50
N PHE A 191 -0.92 12.70 6.36
CA PHE A 191 0.20 12.52 7.28
C PHE A 191 -0.12 11.43 8.30
N ILE A 192 0.58 10.31 8.19
CA ILE A 192 0.49 9.16 9.10
C ILE A 192 1.74 9.13 9.96
N ARG A 193 1.59 9.00 11.28
CA ARG A 193 2.71 8.85 12.20
C ARG A 193 3.34 7.46 12.04
N THR A 194 4.58 7.46 11.61
CA THR A 194 5.41 6.27 11.40
C THR A 194 6.85 6.59 11.80
N PRO A 195 7.76 5.63 11.95
CA PRO A 195 9.18 5.91 12.16
C PRO A 195 9.77 6.84 11.10
N GLY A 196 9.32 6.76 9.84
CA GLY A 196 9.81 7.59 8.74
C GLY A 196 9.26 9.03 8.73
N THR A 197 8.19 9.32 9.45
CA THR A 197 7.55 10.64 9.51
C THR A 197 7.68 11.29 10.89
N ALA A 198 8.06 10.53 11.92
CA ALA A 198 8.08 10.98 13.31
C ALA A 198 8.96 12.20 13.51
N GLU A 199 10.20 12.18 13.04
CA GLU A 199 11.15 13.31 13.19
C GLU A 199 10.56 14.63 12.68
N ARG A 200 9.82 14.59 11.57
CA ARG A 200 9.19 15.78 10.97
C ARG A 200 7.94 16.21 11.74
N LEU A 201 7.12 15.25 12.15
CA LEU A 201 5.89 15.48 12.91
C LEU A 201 6.15 15.89 14.36
N ASP A 202 7.33 15.62 14.90
CA ASP A 202 7.75 16.04 16.24
C ASP A 202 8.26 17.50 16.28
N ARG A 203 8.40 18.15 15.14
CA ARG A 203 8.69 19.60 15.06
C ARG A 203 7.40 20.38 15.30
N PRO A 204 7.29 21.18 16.38
CA PRO A 204 6.02 21.83 16.76
C PRO A 204 5.42 22.70 15.66
N GLU A 205 6.26 23.48 14.97
CA GLU A 205 5.82 24.38 13.89
C GLU A 205 5.25 23.60 12.69
N PHE A 206 5.91 22.52 12.30
CA PHE A 206 5.43 21.66 11.21
C PHE A 206 4.13 20.94 11.60
N LEU A 207 4.06 20.42 12.82
CA LEU A 207 2.84 19.78 13.31
C LEU A 207 1.67 20.76 13.37
N ALA A 208 1.90 21.98 13.82
CA ALA A 208 0.87 23.03 13.84
C ALA A 208 0.32 23.35 12.45
N ASP A 209 1.21 23.51 11.43
CA ASP A 209 0.80 23.73 10.03
C ASP A 209 -0.01 22.55 9.48
N VAL A 210 0.40 21.33 9.80
CA VAL A 210 -0.34 20.12 9.40
C VAL A 210 -1.71 20.06 10.06
N LEU A 211 -1.81 20.34 11.37
CA LEU A 211 -3.07 20.28 12.12
C LEU A 211 -4.05 21.36 11.70
N GLU A 212 -3.59 22.56 11.34
CA GLU A 212 -4.44 23.64 10.80
C GLU A 212 -5.20 23.19 9.54
N ARG A 213 -4.59 22.29 8.75
CA ARG A 213 -5.17 21.79 7.51
C ARG A 213 -5.96 20.48 7.68
N LEU A 214 -5.95 19.88 8.87
CA LEU A 214 -6.65 18.63 9.18
C LEU A 214 -7.93 18.89 9.99
N PRO A 215 -9.13 18.88 9.37
CA PRO A 215 -10.39 19.05 10.10
C PRO A 215 -10.57 18.06 11.26
N ALA A 216 -10.04 16.83 11.13
CA ALA A 216 -10.09 15.83 12.19
C ALA A 216 -9.24 16.19 13.43
N GLY A 217 -8.41 17.25 13.38
CA GLY A 217 -7.61 17.76 14.50
C GLY A 217 -6.47 16.84 14.96
N ARG A 218 -6.14 15.81 14.20
CA ARG A 218 -5.02 14.89 14.50
C ARG A 218 -4.37 14.36 13.24
N VAL A 219 -3.10 14.02 13.31
CA VAL A 219 -2.45 13.18 12.29
C VAL A 219 -3.00 11.75 12.34
N GLY A 220 -2.93 11.06 11.22
CA GLY A 220 -3.35 9.67 11.16
C GLY A 220 -2.36 8.71 11.84
N THR A 221 -2.84 7.53 12.13
CA THR A 221 -2.07 6.36 12.57
C THR A 221 -2.07 5.29 11.49
N THR A 222 -1.21 4.32 11.58
CA THR A 222 -1.19 3.17 10.68
C THR A 222 -2.49 2.36 10.75
N THR A 223 -3.16 2.34 11.90
CA THR A 223 -4.48 1.70 12.10
C THR A 223 -5.57 2.37 11.25
N ASP A 224 -5.53 3.70 11.08
CA ASP A 224 -6.49 4.41 10.21
C ASP A 224 -6.36 3.93 8.75
N VAL A 225 -5.14 3.62 8.31
CA VAL A 225 -4.86 3.08 6.97
C VAL A 225 -5.23 1.61 6.86
N ALA A 226 -4.92 0.81 7.89
CA ALA A 226 -5.16 -0.62 7.90
C ALA A 226 -6.66 -0.95 7.73
N GLY A 227 -7.55 -0.21 8.39
CA GLY A 227 -9.00 -0.38 8.24
C GLY A 227 -9.47 -0.22 6.79
N ALA A 228 -8.94 0.78 6.06
CA ALA A 228 -9.23 1.01 4.66
C ALA A 228 -8.72 -0.14 3.77
N VAL A 229 -7.51 -0.64 4.04
CA VAL A 229 -6.90 -1.76 3.29
C VAL A 229 -7.69 -3.05 3.53
N ILE A 230 -8.02 -3.39 4.77
CA ILE A 230 -8.84 -4.57 5.10
C ILE A 230 -10.18 -4.50 4.38
N TYR A 231 -10.87 -3.35 4.43
CA TYR A 231 -12.12 -3.16 3.69
C TYR A 231 -11.96 -3.48 2.21
N LEU A 232 -11.01 -2.85 1.52
CA LEU A 232 -10.81 -3.03 0.08
C LEU A 232 -10.33 -4.44 -0.29
N ALA A 233 -9.66 -5.14 0.61
CA ALA A 233 -9.22 -6.52 0.44
C ALA A 233 -10.33 -7.54 0.68
N SER A 234 -11.39 -7.18 1.42
CA SER A 234 -12.43 -8.08 1.92
C SER A 234 -13.57 -8.31 0.93
N PRO A 235 -14.42 -9.33 1.17
CA PRO A 235 -15.67 -9.54 0.43
C PRO A 235 -16.64 -8.35 0.51
N ALA A 236 -16.60 -7.55 1.58
CA ALA A 236 -17.45 -6.35 1.72
C ALA A 236 -17.22 -5.31 0.61
N ALA A 237 -16.05 -5.32 -0.04
CA ALA A 237 -15.71 -4.43 -1.14
C ALA A 237 -15.81 -5.10 -2.53
N SER A 238 -16.53 -6.20 -2.68
CA SER A 238 -16.57 -7.00 -3.91
C SER A 238 -17.03 -6.24 -5.16
N LEU A 239 -17.81 -5.17 -5.02
CA LEU A 239 -18.26 -4.29 -6.11
C LEU A 239 -17.45 -2.98 -6.19
N VAL A 240 -16.45 -2.79 -5.33
CA VAL A 240 -15.62 -1.59 -5.28
C VAL A 240 -14.37 -1.80 -6.11
N THR A 241 -14.26 -1.11 -7.25
CA THR A 241 -13.07 -1.15 -8.10
C THR A 241 -12.84 0.20 -8.78
N GLY A 242 -11.59 0.57 -9.01
CA GLY A 242 -11.17 1.84 -9.61
C GLY A 242 -11.30 3.05 -8.68
N THR A 243 -11.60 2.85 -7.39
CA THR A 243 -11.77 3.95 -6.44
C THR A 243 -10.45 4.42 -5.82
N VAL A 244 -10.49 5.66 -5.34
CA VAL A 244 -9.50 6.21 -4.42
C VAL A 244 -10.19 6.40 -3.06
N LEU A 245 -9.90 5.50 -2.12
CA LEU A 245 -10.40 5.65 -0.75
C LEU A 245 -9.49 6.60 0.03
N VAL A 246 -10.00 7.79 0.29
CA VAL A 246 -9.25 8.85 0.96
C VAL A 246 -9.30 8.64 2.48
N VAL A 247 -8.13 8.65 3.12
CA VAL A 247 -7.95 8.49 4.58
C VAL A 247 -7.14 9.68 5.09
N ASP A 248 -7.76 10.86 5.08
CA ASP A 248 -7.04 12.12 5.19
C ASP A 248 -7.58 13.10 6.26
N GLY A 249 -8.51 12.68 7.09
CA GLY A 249 -9.09 13.52 8.14
C GLY A 249 -9.80 14.77 7.62
N GLY A 250 -10.21 14.76 6.34
CA GLY A 250 -10.90 15.87 5.69
C GLY A 250 -9.99 16.89 4.99
N TRP A 251 -8.69 16.60 4.87
CA TRP A 251 -7.73 17.51 4.21
C TRP A 251 -8.17 17.89 2.79
N THR A 252 -8.60 16.93 1.97
CA THR A 252 -9.00 17.15 0.57
C THR A 252 -10.46 17.54 0.39
N ALA A 253 -11.23 17.66 1.46
CA ALA A 253 -12.64 18.03 1.41
C ALA A 253 -12.88 19.57 1.34
N ARG A 254 -11.81 20.35 1.24
CA ARG A 254 -11.87 21.84 1.19
C ARG A 254 -11.77 22.33 -0.26
#